data_fa04925c47f916ef2e45b23eeed8a058
#
_entry.id   fa04925c47f916ef2e45b23eeed8a058
#
_cell.length_a   1.000
_cell.length_b   1.000
_cell.length_c   1.000
_cell.angle_alpha   90.00
_cell.angle_beta   90.00
_cell.angle_gamma   90.00
#
_symmetry.space_group_name_H-M   'P 1'
#
loop_
_entity.id
_entity.type
_entity.pdbx_description
1 polymer ?
#
loop_
_entity_poly.entity_id
_entity_poly.type
_entity_poly.pdbx_seq_one_letter_code
_entity_poly.pdbx_strand_id
1 'polypeptide(L)'
;VQERVNKLRTLLMTAANEAPASLRASDRLPAVRALQVPFEDAMRRAIERRDDYRMRKVMVEREGIQLAYANNQGLPKIDLVASYGMNGLELSAVKAQSFAAMNDFPSWTVGLQLSMPLGENRQARADVQAATLRRQDALLQLKALEVAIANDIDTGIGMLSSATERWTLWREVAEREQRQLELERTRLSAGRSDMREILLREERAINARLAVVEQQVAWSKADILLEAAQGQLLDRWR
;
A
#
# COMPACT_ATOMS: atom_id res chain seq x y z
N VAL A 1 16.27 -24.07 7.97
CA VAL A 1 14.83 -24.27 8.32
C VAL A 1 14.50 -23.47 9.58
N GLN A 2 15.30 -23.63 10.68
CA GLN A 2 15.03 -23.01 11.98
C GLN A 2 14.94 -21.46 11.92
N GLU A 3 15.81 -20.79 11.18
CA GLU A 3 15.78 -19.35 10.98
C GLU A 3 14.46 -18.84 10.39
N ARG A 4 13.95 -19.55 9.38
CA ARG A 4 12.66 -19.21 8.75
C ARG A 4 11.46 -19.46 9.66
N VAL A 5 11.53 -20.51 10.48
CA VAL A 5 10.53 -20.79 11.52
C VAL A 5 10.52 -19.68 12.58
N ASN A 6 11.70 -19.22 13.02
CA ASN A 6 11.81 -18.14 14.00
C ASN A 6 11.28 -16.81 13.42
N LYS A 7 11.58 -16.53 12.14
CA LYS A 7 11.04 -15.35 11.45
C LYS A 7 9.51 -15.39 11.33
N LEU A 8 8.95 -16.56 11.06
CA LEU A 8 7.50 -16.74 11.03
C LEU A 8 6.86 -16.56 12.42
N ARG A 9 7.50 -17.08 13.48
CA ARG A 9 7.05 -16.87 14.87
C ARG A 9 7.04 -15.37 15.23
N THR A 10 8.05 -14.63 14.84
CA THR A 10 8.10 -13.17 15.05
C THR A 10 6.96 -12.46 14.32
N LEU A 11 6.66 -12.84 13.09
CA LEU A 11 5.57 -12.28 12.31
C LEU A 11 4.18 -12.61 12.90
N LEU A 12 4.02 -13.80 13.46
CA LEU A 12 2.78 -14.23 14.11
C LEU A 12 2.64 -13.70 15.55
N MET A 13 3.65 -12.97 16.08
CA MET A 13 3.68 -12.47 17.44
C MET A 13 3.42 -13.54 18.52
N THR A 14 3.71 -14.81 18.21
CA THR A 14 3.53 -15.92 19.14
C THR A 14 4.69 -15.99 20.11
N ALA A 15 4.41 -15.97 21.42
CA ALA A 15 5.42 -16.13 22.44
C ALA A 15 6.10 -17.50 22.33
N ALA A 16 7.38 -17.60 22.70
CA ALA A 16 8.16 -18.82 22.53
C ALA A 16 7.61 -20.03 23.31
N ASN A 17 6.85 -19.80 24.36
CA ASN A 17 6.17 -20.79 25.21
C ASN A 17 4.77 -21.22 24.68
N GLU A 18 4.17 -20.44 23.77
CA GLU A 18 2.85 -20.72 23.20
C GLU A 18 2.94 -21.32 21.80
N ALA A 19 4.10 -21.28 21.17
CA ALA A 19 4.27 -21.79 19.82
C ALA A 19 4.32 -23.34 19.83
N PRO A 20 3.57 -24.03 18.95
CA PRO A 20 3.67 -25.46 18.80
C PRO A 20 5.12 -25.85 18.46
N ALA A 21 5.58 -26.99 19.00
CA ALA A 21 6.96 -27.47 18.87
C ALA A 21 7.42 -27.60 17.39
N SER A 22 6.48 -27.75 16.44
CA SER A 22 6.77 -27.80 15.00
C SER A 22 5.71 -27.03 14.22
N LEU A 23 6.13 -25.99 13.49
CA LEU A 23 5.31 -25.37 12.46
C LEU A 23 5.50 -26.14 11.16
N ARG A 24 4.40 -26.62 10.56
CA ARG A 24 4.38 -27.23 9.25
C ARG A 24 3.49 -26.41 8.32
N ALA A 25 3.94 -26.21 7.08
CA ALA A 25 3.09 -25.63 6.06
C ALA A 25 1.94 -26.62 5.75
N SER A 26 0.68 -26.16 5.84
CA SER A 26 -0.51 -26.95 5.49
C SER A 26 -0.74 -26.96 4.00
N ASP A 27 -0.39 -25.89 3.31
CA ASP A 27 -0.72 -25.68 1.91
C ASP A 27 0.38 -26.20 0.99
N ARG A 28 -0.05 -26.72 -0.16
CA ARG A 28 0.86 -27.05 -1.25
C ARG A 28 1.24 -25.81 -2.02
N LEU A 29 2.44 -25.79 -2.61
CA LEU A 29 2.83 -24.73 -3.53
C LEU A 29 1.80 -24.64 -4.66
N PRO A 30 1.36 -23.42 -5.02
CA PRO A 30 0.42 -23.21 -6.11
C PRO A 30 1.02 -23.72 -7.43
N ALA A 31 0.15 -24.25 -8.28
CA ALA A 31 0.56 -24.68 -9.61
C ALA A 31 0.96 -23.46 -10.46
N VAL A 32 2.10 -23.57 -11.15
CA VAL A 32 2.54 -22.56 -12.10
C VAL A 32 1.55 -22.47 -13.25
N ARG A 33 1.07 -21.27 -13.52
CA ARG A 33 0.15 -20.95 -14.62
C ARG A 33 0.82 -19.94 -15.53
N ALA A 34 0.62 -20.09 -16.84
CA ALA A 34 0.99 -19.07 -17.79
C ALA A 34 -0.03 -17.91 -17.70
N LEU A 35 0.28 -16.92 -16.87
CA LEU A 35 -0.54 -15.72 -16.72
C LEU A 35 -0.04 -14.65 -17.70
N GLN A 36 -0.86 -14.30 -18.66
CA GLN A 36 -0.66 -13.11 -19.48
C GLN A 36 -1.47 -11.98 -18.85
N VAL A 37 -0.80 -11.07 -18.16
CA VAL A 37 -1.41 -9.91 -17.56
C VAL A 37 -1.06 -8.69 -18.40
N PRO A 38 -2.03 -8.12 -19.16
CA PRO A 38 -1.79 -6.89 -19.90
C PRO A 38 -1.41 -5.75 -18.93
N PHE A 39 -0.38 -4.99 -19.28
CA PHE A 39 0.10 -3.88 -18.45
C PHE A 39 -1.01 -2.87 -18.14
N GLU A 40 -1.81 -2.50 -19.15
CA GLU A 40 -2.89 -1.51 -18.99
C GLU A 40 -3.97 -1.97 -17.99
N ASP A 41 -4.33 -3.26 -18.02
CA ASP A 41 -5.30 -3.81 -17.06
C ASP A 41 -4.75 -3.86 -15.64
N ALA A 42 -3.47 -4.19 -15.49
CA ALA A 42 -2.79 -4.18 -14.20
C ALA A 42 -2.69 -2.76 -13.64
N MET A 43 -2.34 -1.78 -14.48
CA MET A 43 -2.27 -0.36 -14.11
C MET A 43 -3.62 0.20 -13.70
N ARG A 44 -4.68 -0.09 -14.47
CA ARG A 44 -6.05 0.32 -14.12
C ARG A 44 -6.45 -0.21 -12.75
N ARG A 45 -6.24 -1.51 -12.49
CA ARG A 45 -6.52 -2.12 -11.18
C ARG A 45 -5.74 -1.47 -10.05
N ALA A 46 -4.46 -1.16 -10.26
CA ALA A 46 -3.64 -0.51 -9.27
C ALA A 46 -4.17 0.89 -8.91
N ILE A 47 -4.51 1.71 -9.90
CA ILE A 47 -5.06 3.06 -9.69
C ILE A 47 -6.40 3.00 -8.92
N GLU A 48 -7.24 2.01 -9.21
CA GLU A 48 -8.54 1.84 -8.58
C GLU A 48 -8.44 1.30 -7.14
N ARG A 49 -7.44 0.46 -6.83
CA ARG A 49 -7.41 -0.32 -5.58
C ARG A 49 -6.34 0.09 -4.59
N ARG A 50 -5.24 0.68 -5.04
CA ARG A 50 -4.14 1.08 -4.15
C ARG A 50 -4.54 2.24 -3.24
N ASP A 51 -4.46 2.01 -1.94
CA ASP A 51 -4.81 3.00 -0.93
C ASP A 51 -3.79 4.15 -0.85
N ASP A 52 -2.50 3.89 -1.15
CA ASP A 52 -1.47 4.93 -1.23
C ASP A 52 -1.76 5.93 -2.37
N TYR A 53 -2.25 5.46 -3.51
CA TYR A 53 -2.68 6.33 -4.61
C TYR A 53 -3.91 7.16 -4.23
N ARG A 54 -4.93 6.54 -3.62
CA ARG A 54 -6.12 7.23 -3.12
C ARG A 54 -5.75 8.31 -2.10
N MET A 55 -4.87 7.99 -1.18
CA MET A 55 -4.39 8.92 -0.16
C MET A 55 -3.68 10.12 -0.78
N ARG A 56 -2.82 9.92 -1.79
CA ARG A 56 -2.16 11.02 -2.52
C ARG A 56 -3.15 11.89 -3.28
N LYS A 57 -4.18 11.30 -3.88
CA LYS A 57 -5.25 12.04 -4.56
C LYS A 57 -6.01 12.95 -3.59
N VAL A 58 -6.39 12.42 -2.42
CA VAL A 58 -7.04 13.21 -1.36
C VAL A 58 -6.13 14.35 -0.85
N MET A 59 -4.80 14.12 -0.77
CA MET A 59 -3.86 15.19 -0.44
C MET A 59 -3.86 16.32 -1.46
N VAL A 60 -3.91 16.03 -2.75
CA VAL A 60 -4.02 17.04 -3.82
C VAL A 60 -5.32 17.84 -3.66
N GLU A 61 -6.44 17.19 -3.37
CA GLU A 61 -7.73 17.83 -3.11
C GLU A 61 -7.66 18.74 -1.87
N ARG A 62 -7.04 18.26 -0.80
CA ARG A 62 -6.82 19.04 0.43
C ARG A 62 -6.02 20.31 0.17
N GLU A 63 -4.90 20.22 -0.57
CA GLU A 63 -4.10 21.40 -0.92
C GLU A 63 -4.88 22.35 -1.86
N GLY A 64 -5.78 21.82 -2.69
CA GLY A 64 -6.70 22.63 -3.48
C GLY A 64 -7.67 23.46 -2.61
N ILE A 65 -8.24 22.84 -1.56
CA ILE A 65 -9.11 23.51 -0.58
C ILE A 65 -8.31 24.56 0.19
N GLN A 66 -7.07 24.26 0.60
CA GLN A 66 -6.19 25.22 1.29
C GLN A 66 -5.85 26.43 0.41
N LEU A 67 -5.65 26.21 -0.89
CA LEU A 67 -5.45 27.31 -1.83
C LEU A 67 -6.71 28.18 -1.97
N ALA A 68 -7.89 27.56 -2.08
CA ALA A 68 -9.17 28.29 -2.10
C ALA A 68 -9.37 29.11 -0.82
N TYR A 69 -9.06 28.52 0.34
CA TYR A 69 -9.10 29.22 1.63
C TYR A 69 -8.13 30.41 1.68
N ALA A 70 -6.88 30.23 1.26
CA ALA A 70 -5.90 31.32 1.21
C ALA A 70 -6.35 32.48 0.30
N ASN A 71 -6.95 32.16 -0.86
CA ASN A 71 -7.53 33.17 -1.74
C ASN A 71 -8.67 33.93 -1.06
N ASN A 72 -9.55 33.24 -0.34
CA ASN A 72 -10.67 33.85 0.37
C ASN A 72 -10.22 34.78 1.51
N GLN A 73 -9.10 34.47 2.18
CA GLN A 73 -8.54 35.32 3.25
C GLN A 73 -8.02 36.64 2.73
N GLY A 74 -7.79 36.77 1.42
CA GLY A 74 -7.45 38.05 0.78
C GLY A 74 -8.66 38.99 0.52
N LEU A 75 -9.89 38.46 0.66
CA LEU A 75 -11.11 39.22 0.40
C LEU A 75 -11.58 39.98 1.63
N PRO A 76 -12.37 41.09 1.45
CA PRO A 76 -13.04 41.77 2.54
C PRO A 76 -13.98 40.81 3.29
N LYS A 77 -13.96 40.91 4.63
CA LYS A 77 -14.80 40.12 5.52
C LYS A 77 -15.98 40.96 6.01
N ILE A 78 -17.18 40.44 5.87
CA ILE A 78 -18.42 41.04 6.37
C ILE A 78 -19.01 40.06 7.41
N ASP A 79 -19.11 40.55 8.65
CA ASP A 79 -19.69 39.77 9.74
C ASP A 79 -20.99 40.47 10.20
N LEU A 80 -22.05 39.68 10.38
CA LEU A 80 -23.24 40.07 11.13
C LEU A 80 -23.03 39.72 12.59
N VAL A 81 -22.97 40.68 13.45
CA VAL A 81 -22.84 40.53 14.90
C VAL A 81 -24.18 40.84 15.55
N ALA A 82 -24.71 39.88 16.28
CA ALA A 82 -25.91 40.05 17.11
C ALA A 82 -25.61 39.63 18.54
N SER A 83 -25.92 40.46 19.49
CA SER A 83 -25.84 40.12 20.91
C SER A 83 -27.14 40.45 21.62
N TYR A 84 -27.51 39.54 22.53
CA TYR A 84 -28.63 39.75 23.45
C TYR A 84 -28.13 39.57 24.85
N GLY A 85 -28.39 40.54 25.74
CA GLY A 85 -27.95 40.47 27.12
C GLY A 85 -29.14 40.82 28.06
N MET A 86 -29.13 40.18 29.21
CA MET A 86 -30.01 40.51 30.31
C MET A 86 -29.21 41.27 31.37
N ASN A 87 -29.68 42.44 31.78
CA ASN A 87 -28.98 43.28 32.73
C ASN A 87 -29.77 43.38 34.03
N GLY A 88 -29.09 43.34 35.15
CA GLY A 88 -29.66 43.59 36.47
C GLY A 88 -28.71 44.45 37.29
N LEU A 89 -29.19 45.57 37.80
CA LEU A 89 -28.43 46.48 38.66
C LEU A 89 -29.06 46.45 40.07
N GLU A 90 -28.30 45.95 41.05
CA GLU A 90 -28.68 45.94 42.45
C GLU A 90 -27.44 46.02 43.34
N LEU A 91 -27.62 46.57 44.57
CA LEU A 91 -26.53 46.66 45.54
C LEU A 91 -25.99 45.33 46.04
N SER A 92 -26.77 44.25 45.90
CA SER A 92 -26.38 42.86 46.23
C SER A 92 -26.23 42.03 44.96
N ALA A 93 -25.10 41.34 44.79
CA ALA A 93 -24.81 40.50 43.62
C ALA A 93 -25.90 39.39 43.39
N VAL A 94 -26.43 38.79 44.46
CA VAL A 94 -27.49 37.77 44.38
C VAL A 94 -28.80 38.35 43.84
N LYS A 95 -29.17 39.54 44.28
CA LYS A 95 -30.36 40.22 43.79
C LYS A 95 -30.17 40.75 42.34
N ALA A 96 -29.00 41.28 42.00
CA ALA A 96 -28.69 41.68 40.66
C ALA A 96 -28.82 40.51 39.67
N GLN A 97 -28.38 39.33 40.03
CA GLN A 97 -28.56 38.11 39.24
C GLN A 97 -30.01 37.70 39.05
N SER A 98 -30.85 37.81 40.10
CA SER A 98 -32.28 37.52 39.98
C SER A 98 -33.02 38.56 39.12
N PHE A 99 -32.69 39.83 39.19
CA PHE A 99 -33.21 40.86 38.32
C PHE A 99 -32.80 40.71 36.86
N ALA A 100 -31.56 40.29 36.60
CA ALA A 100 -31.12 39.96 35.26
C ALA A 100 -31.93 38.73 34.70
N ALA A 101 -32.25 37.76 35.53
CA ALA A 101 -33.03 36.58 35.15
C ALA A 101 -34.53 36.91 34.85
N MET A 102 -35.08 37.98 35.44
CA MET A 102 -36.43 38.47 35.15
C MET A 102 -36.56 39.19 33.81
N ASN A 103 -35.44 39.48 33.11
CA ASN A 103 -35.41 40.13 31.79
C ASN A 103 -36.08 41.54 31.76
N ASP A 104 -36.08 42.23 32.90
CA ASP A 104 -36.70 43.56 33.02
C ASP A 104 -35.92 44.65 32.25
N PHE A 105 -34.62 44.44 31.98
CA PHE A 105 -33.75 45.34 31.27
C PHE A 105 -32.97 44.65 30.15
N PRO A 106 -33.65 44.16 29.10
CA PRO A 106 -32.99 43.51 28.00
C PRO A 106 -32.16 44.54 27.20
N SER A 107 -30.95 44.11 26.85
CA SER A 107 -30.12 44.83 25.87
C SER A 107 -29.92 43.99 24.63
N TRP A 108 -30.06 44.56 23.49
CA TRP A 108 -29.74 43.89 22.23
C TRP A 108 -28.94 44.82 21.32
N THR A 109 -28.04 44.23 20.58
CA THR A 109 -27.25 44.90 19.57
C THR A 109 -27.22 44.05 18.31
N VAL A 110 -27.49 44.67 17.18
CA VAL A 110 -27.31 44.08 15.85
C VAL A 110 -26.44 45.05 15.06
N GLY A 111 -25.37 44.56 14.52
CA GLY A 111 -24.39 45.34 13.75
C GLY A 111 -23.79 44.60 12.59
N LEU A 112 -23.36 45.30 11.59
CA LEU A 112 -22.54 44.80 10.49
C LEU A 112 -21.09 45.27 10.70
N GLN A 113 -20.16 44.34 10.77
CA GLN A 113 -18.74 44.61 10.86
C GLN A 113 -18.08 44.30 9.52
N LEU A 114 -17.54 45.32 8.84
CA LEU A 114 -16.74 45.18 7.63
C LEU A 114 -15.25 45.26 8.02
N SER A 115 -14.51 44.22 7.74
CA SER A 115 -13.06 44.17 7.89
C SER A 115 -12.41 44.06 6.51
N MET A 116 -11.64 45.06 6.15
CA MET A 116 -10.95 45.11 4.85
C MET A 116 -9.47 45.46 5.07
N PRO A 117 -8.52 44.64 4.54
CA PRO A 117 -7.11 45.01 4.59
C PRO A 117 -6.87 46.21 3.70
N LEU A 118 -6.38 47.32 4.30
CA LEU A 118 -6.01 48.52 3.59
C LEU A 118 -4.55 48.43 3.10
N GLY A 119 -4.32 48.56 1.80
CA GLY A 119 -2.99 48.49 1.19
C GLY A 119 -2.64 47.11 0.61
N GLU A 120 -1.34 46.93 0.30
CA GLU A 120 -0.85 45.63 -0.19
C GLU A 120 -0.88 44.58 0.94
N ASN A 121 -1.84 43.66 0.89
CA ASN A 121 -1.90 42.54 1.82
C ASN A 121 -0.79 41.53 1.46
N ARG A 122 0.48 41.87 1.83
CA ARG A 122 1.67 41.05 1.52
C ARG A 122 1.56 39.65 2.14
N GLN A 123 0.97 39.58 3.33
CA GLN A 123 0.77 38.30 4.02
C GLN A 123 -0.17 37.38 3.21
N ALA A 124 -1.35 37.88 2.84
CA ALA A 124 -2.30 37.05 2.06
C ALA A 124 -1.72 36.64 0.70
N ARG A 125 -0.98 37.53 0.03
CA ARG A 125 -0.28 37.14 -1.22
C ARG A 125 0.77 36.08 -1.01
N ALA A 126 1.57 36.19 0.07
CA ALA A 126 2.55 35.15 0.43
C ALA A 126 1.89 33.82 0.76
N ASP A 127 0.76 33.83 1.49
CA ASP A 127 -0.01 32.64 1.83
C ASP A 127 -0.60 31.95 0.59
N VAL A 128 -1.13 32.73 -0.37
CA VAL A 128 -1.60 32.22 -1.67
C VAL A 128 -0.46 31.59 -2.48
N GLN A 129 0.70 32.27 -2.55
CA GLN A 129 1.86 31.71 -3.24
C GLN A 129 2.34 30.40 -2.58
N ALA A 130 2.42 30.37 -1.26
CA ALA A 130 2.80 29.18 -0.50
C ALA A 130 1.80 28.03 -0.71
N ALA A 131 0.48 28.32 -0.70
CA ALA A 131 -0.55 27.33 -0.96
C ALA A 131 -0.50 26.82 -2.42
N THR A 132 -0.21 27.69 -3.38
CA THR A 132 -0.02 27.33 -4.79
C THR A 132 1.14 26.36 -4.96
N LEU A 133 2.29 26.66 -4.34
CA LEU A 133 3.47 25.78 -4.39
C LEU A 133 3.22 24.42 -3.72
N ARG A 134 2.53 24.42 -2.56
CA ARG A 134 2.15 23.15 -1.90
C ARG A 134 1.24 22.29 -2.77
N ARG A 135 0.26 22.90 -3.45
CA ARG A 135 -0.59 22.17 -4.39
C ARG A 135 0.20 21.61 -5.59
N GLN A 136 1.15 22.39 -6.13
CA GLN A 136 2.03 21.93 -7.21
C GLN A 136 2.90 20.74 -6.74
N ASP A 137 3.49 20.84 -5.54
CA ASP A 137 4.27 19.76 -4.95
C ASP A 137 3.43 18.49 -4.75
N ALA A 138 2.20 18.61 -4.23
CA ALA A 138 1.29 17.48 -4.09
C ALA A 138 0.95 16.81 -5.44
N LEU A 139 0.77 17.60 -6.51
CA LEU A 139 0.56 17.09 -7.88
C LEU A 139 1.81 16.36 -8.41
N LEU A 140 3.00 16.90 -8.17
CA LEU A 140 4.25 16.24 -8.57
C LEU A 140 4.47 14.93 -7.81
N GLN A 141 4.15 14.89 -6.53
CA GLN A 141 4.22 13.67 -5.71
C GLN A 141 3.22 12.61 -6.18
N LEU A 142 2.00 12.99 -6.57
CA LEU A 142 1.03 12.08 -7.17
C LEU A 142 1.56 11.50 -8.48
N LYS A 143 2.13 12.36 -9.35
CA LYS A 143 2.73 11.92 -10.62
C LYS A 143 3.93 10.99 -10.42
N ALA A 144 4.79 11.30 -9.44
CA ALA A 144 5.92 10.44 -9.09
C ALA A 144 5.45 9.05 -8.62
N LEU A 145 4.36 9.00 -7.82
CA LEU A 145 3.76 7.74 -7.40
C LEU A 145 3.16 6.96 -8.59
N GLU A 146 2.50 7.61 -9.55
CA GLU A 146 2.01 6.96 -10.77
C GLU A 146 3.14 6.27 -11.54
N VAL A 147 4.28 6.96 -11.71
CA VAL A 147 5.47 6.40 -12.38
C VAL A 147 6.04 5.22 -11.58
N ALA A 148 6.10 5.34 -10.25
CA ALA A 148 6.56 4.24 -9.38
C ALA A 148 5.66 3.01 -9.51
N ILE A 149 4.33 3.20 -9.48
CA ILE A 149 3.35 2.12 -9.68
C ILE A 149 3.53 1.44 -11.05
N ALA A 150 3.71 2.23 -12.11
CA ALA A 150 3.95 1.70 -13.45
C ALA A 150 5.22 0.84 -13.51
N ASN A 151 6.31 1.30 -12.88
CA ASN A 151 7.57 0.55 -12.81
C ASN A 151 7.43 -0.73 -11.96
N ASP A 152 6.70 -0.68 -10.83
CA ASP A 152 6.42 -1.85 -9.99
C ASP A 152 5.68 -2.93 -10.78
N ILE A 153 4.67 -2.52 -11.56
CA ILE A 153 3.85 -3.41 -12.39
C ILE A 153 4.69 -4.01 -13.52
N ASP A 154 5.42 -3.20 -14.26
CA ASP A 154 6.28 -3.66 -15.36
C ASP A 154 7.33 -4.67 -14.86
N THR A 155 7.99 -4.34 -13.75
CA THR A 155 8.93 -5.23 -13.08
C THR A 155 8.27 -6.52 -12.63
N GLY A 156 7.07 -6.44 -12.04
CA GLY A 156 6.30 -7.61 -11.58
C GLY A 156 5.92 -8.53 -12.73
N ILE A 157 5.44 -7.99 -13.85
CA ILE A 157 5.10 -8.74 -15.07
C ILE A 157 6.37 -9.41 -15.63
N GLY A 158 7.49 -8.69 -15.74
CA GLY A 158 8.75 -9.23 -16.22
C GLY A 158 9.30 -10.36 -15.33
N MET A 159 9.22 -10.20 -14.01
CA MET A 159 9.59 -11.25 -13.05
C MET A 159 8.72 -12.49 -13.18
N LEU A 160 7.41 -12.34 -13.34
CA LEU A 160 6.46 -13.44 -13.48
C LEU A 160 6.71 -14.23 -14.78
N SER A 161 6.88 -13.52 -15.90
CA SER A 161 7.22 -14.13 -17.20
C SER A 161 8.52 -14.91 -17.13
N SER A 162 9.59 -14.28 -16.65
CA SER A 162 10.90 -14.92 -16.51
C SER A 162 10.89 -16.12 -15.56
N ALA A 163 10.11 -16.06 -14.47
CA ALA A 163 9.97 -17.18 -13.54
C ALA A 163 9.21 -18.35 -14.18
N THR A 164 8.19 -18.06 -15.00
CA THR A 164 7.43 -19.08 -15.76
C THR A 164 8.32 -19.78 -16.77
N GLU A 165 9.12 -19.04 -17.54
CA GLU A 165 10.05 -19.60 -18.51
C GLU A 165 11.11 -20.49 -17.84
N ARG A 166 11.75 -19.99 -16.76
CA ARG A 166 12.74 -20.76 -16.00
C ARG A 166 12.16 -22.05 -15.41
N TRP A 167 10.93 -21.98 -14.86
CA TRP A 167 10.27 -23.17 -14.34
C TRP A 167 10.02 -24.22 -15.44
N THR A 168 9.58 -23.80 -16.63
CA THR A 168 9.36 -24.68 -17.78
C THR A 168 10.64 -25.35 -18.20
N LEU A 169 11.73 -24.59 -18.33
CA LEU A 169 13.05 -25.11 -18.72
C LEU A 169 13.59 -26.12 -17.67
N TRP A 170 13.53 -25.78 -16.38
CA TRP A 170 14.00 -26.68 -15.35
C TRP A 170 13.16 -27.95 -15.24
N ARG A 171 11.87 -27.86 -15.50
CA ARG A 171 11.01 -29.04 -15.59
C ARG A 171 11.43 -29.98 -16.72
N GLU A 172 11.72 -29.45 -17.90
CA GLU A 172 12.25 -30.25 -19.01
C GLU A 172 13.62 -30.89 -18.65
N VAL A 173 14.51 -30.14 -18.02
CA VAL A 173 15.79 -30.66 -17.54
C VAL A 173 15.58 -31.81 -16.56
N ALA A 174 14.69 -31.65 -15.57
CA ALA A 174 14.42 -32.70 -14.58
C ALA A 174 13.83 -33.95 -15.22
N GLU A 175 12.96 -33.81 -16.23
CA GLU A 175 12.41 -34.94 -16.99
C GLU A 175 13.50 -35.64 -17.82
N ARG A 176 14.46 -34.93 -18.38
CA ARG A 176 15.59 -35.50 -19.11
C ARG A 176 16.56 -36.21 -18.18
N GLU A 177 16.94 -35.63 -17.04
CA GLU A 177 17.82 -36.27 -16.07
C GLU A 177 17.18 -37.54 -15.48
N GLN A 178 15.87 -37.53 -15.25
CA GLN A 178 15.15 -38.72 -14.81
C GLN A 178 15.20 -39.84 -15.85
N ARG A 179 14.98 -39.55 -17.13
CA ARG A 179 15.11 -40.52 -18.22
C ARG A 179 16.54 -41.04 -18.35
N GLN A 180 17.54 -40.21 -18.17
CA GLN A 180 18.95 -40.60 -18.20
C GLN A 180 19.27 -41.58 -17.06
N LEU A 181 18.77 -41.32 -15.86
CA LEU A 181 18.91 -42.21 -14.70
C LEU A 181 18.29 -43.60 -14.99
N GLU A 182 17.09 -43.66 -15.55
CA GLU A 182 16.42 -44.91 -15.91
C GLU A 182 17.17 -45.69 -16.97
N LEU A 183 17.69 -45.03 -18.00
CA LEU A 183 18.55 -45.66 -19.00
C LEU A 183 19.82 -46.21 -18.38
N GLU A 184 20.45 -45.50 -17.44
CA GLU A 184 21.68 -45.94 -16.79
C GLU A 184 21.43 -47.15 -15.87
N ARG A 185 20.29 -47.17 -15.18
CA ARG A 185 19.84 -48.36 -14.41
C ARG A 185 19.66 -49.57 -15.29
N THR A 186 19.11 -49.42 -16.49
CA THR A 186 18.98 -50.49 -17.47
C THR A 186 20.36 -50.94 -17.96
N ARG A 187 21.32 -50.04 -18.19
CA ARG A 187 22.69 -50.39 -18.55
C ARG A 187 23.41 -51.16 -17.43
N LEU A 188 23.23 -50.74 -16.19
CA LEU A 188 23.79 -51.46 -15.04
C LEU A 188 23.26 -52.88 -14.95
N SER A 189 21.96 -53.08 -15.11
CA SER A 189 21.35 -54.41 -15.09
C SER A 189 21.86 -55.30 -16.23
N ALA A 190 22.27 -54.73 -17.35
CA ALA A 190 22.91 -55.42 -18.47
C ALA A 190 24.45 -55.58 -18.32
N GLY A 191 25.02 -55.20 -17.18
CA GLY A 191 26.47 -55.26 -16.93
C GLY A 191 27.30 -54.30 -17.72
N ARG A 192 26.68 -53.21 -18.25
CA ARG A 192 27.33 -52.20 -19.13
C ARG A 192 27.53 -50.82 -18.45
N SER A 193 27.38 -50.76 -17.14
CA SER A 193 27.59 -49.59 -16.31
C SER A 193 28.06 -50.00 -14.93
N ASP A 194 28.44 -49.03 -14.09
CA ASP A 194 28.82 -49.24 -12.70
C ASP A 194 27.97 -48.39 -11.72
N MET A 195 28.07 -48.74 -10.43
CA MET A 195 27.31 -48.09 -9.37
C MET A 195 27.66 -46.60 -9.22
N ARG A 196 28.90 -46.21 -9.54
CA ARG A 196 29.36 -44.82 -9.44
C ARG A 196 28.62 -43.92 -10.43
N GLU A 197 28.42 -44.40 -11.68
CA GLU A 197 27.65 -43.65 -12.68
C GLU A 197 26.18 -43.51 -12.27
N ILE A 198 25.58 -44.54 -11.68
CA ILE A 198 24.21 -44.46 -11.12
C ILE A 198 24.12 -43.36 -10.06
N LEU A 199 25.04 -43.34 -9.08
CA LEU A 199 25.05 -42.33 -8.02
C LEU A 199 25.18 -40.90 -8.60
N LEU A 200 26.02 -40.71 -9.61
CA LEU A 200 26.19 -39.46 -10.30
C LEU A 200 24.89 -39.01 -11.01
N ARG A 201 24.18 -39.93 -11.66
CA ARG A 201 22.89 -39.67 -12.32
C ARG A 201 21.79 -39.40 -11.30
N GLU A 202 21.76 -40.09 -10.18
CA GLU A 202 20.82 -39.83 -9.08
C GLU A 202 21.01 -38.41 -8.49
N GLU A 203 22.25 -38.01 -8.24
CA GLU A 203 22.57 -36.68 -7.77
C GLU A 203 22.06 -35.61 -8.75
N ARG A 204 22.34 -35.77 -10.06
CA ARG A 204 21.85 -34.85 -11.08
C ARG A 204 20.33 -34.77 -11.14
N ALA A 205 19.65 -35.90 -11.10
CA ALA A 205 18.20 -35.96 -11.11
C ALA A 205 17.58 -35.30 -9.86
N ILE A 206 18.18 -35.49 -8.68
CA ILE A 206 17.75 -34.85 -7.44
C ILE A 206 17.95 -33.33 -7.53
N ASN A 207 19.13 -32.87 -7.98
CA ASN A 207 19.43 -31.45 -8.11
C ASN A 207 18.50 -30.77 -9.13
N ALA A 208 18.21 -31.41 -10.25
CA ALA A 208 17.26 -30.90 -11.23
C ALA A 208 15.84 -30.78 -10.67
N ARG A 209 15.36 -31.78 -9.90
CA ARG A 209 14.06 -31.72 -9.21
C ARG A 209 14.02 -30.60 -8.16
N LEU A 210 15.10 -30.42 -7.41
CA LEU A 210 15.21 -29.32 -6.44
C LEU A 210 15.10 -27.95 -7.14
N ALA A 211 15.79 -27.79 -8.27
CA ALA A 211 15.72 -26.58 -9.06
C ALA A 211 14.30 -26.27 -9.57
N VAL A 212 13.51 -27.30 -9.97
CA VAL A 212 12.09 -27.11 -10.32
C VAL A 212 11.29 -26.53 -9.17
N VAL A 213 11.47 -27.04 -7.95
CA VAL A 213 10.77 -26.54 -6.76
C VAL A 213 11.21 -25.11 -6.44
N GLU A 214 12.50 -24.80 -6.56
CA GLU A 214 13.02 -23.45 -6.35
C GLU A 214 12.41 -22.44 -7.34
N GLN A 215 12.29 -22.83 -8.63
CA GLN A 215 11.66 -21.95 -9.63
C GLN A 215 10.14 -21.83 -9.40
N GLN A 216 9.48 -22.87 -8.90
CA GLN A 216 8.06 -22.78 -8.52
C GLN A 216 7.85 -21.79 -7.35
N VAL A 217 8.74 -21.80 -6.37
CA VAL A 217 8.73 -20.81 -5.26
C VAL A 217 9.01 -19.40 -5.80
N ALA A 218 9.96 -19.25 -6.73
CA ALA A 218 10.27 -17.98 -7.36
C ALA A 218 9.07 -17.42 -8.13
N TRP A 219 8.37 -18.28 -8.87
CA TRP A 219 7.14 -17.92 -9.57
C TRP A 219 6.05 -17.46 -8.59
N SER A 220 5.82 -18.21 -7.53
CA SER A 220 4.82 -17.86 -6.51
C SER A 220 5.11 -16.50 -5.84
N LYS A 221 6.39 -16.20 -5.59
CA LYS A 221 6.80 -14.88 -5.07
C LYS A 221 6.55 -13.77 -6.07
N ALA A 222 6.84 -13.99 -7.36
CA ALA A 222 6.60 -13.00 -8.41
C ALA A 222 5.10 -12.72 -8.58
N ASP A 223 4.26 -13.75 -8.49
CA ASP A 223 2.80 -13.65 -8.53
C ASP A 223 2.28 -12.77 -7.38
N ILE A 224 2.72 -13.06 -6.15
CA ILE A 224 2.36 -12.27 -4.96
C ILE A 224 2.83 -10.82 -5.06
N LEU A 225 4.04 -10.57 -5.60
CA LEU A 225 4.56 -9.21 -5.79
C LEU A 225 3.74 -8.44 -6.82
N LEU A 226 3.32 -9.08 -7.89
CA LEU A 226 2.45 -8.46 -8.89
C LEU A 226 1.05 -8.18 -8.33
N GLU A 227 0.46 -9.10 -7.56
CA GLU A 227 -0.80 -8.85 -6.84
C GLU A 227 -0.69 -7.68 -5.86
N ALA A 228 0.43 -7.60 -5.12
CA ALA A 228 0.71 -6.48 -4.22
C ALA A 228 0.84 -5.15 -4.98
N ALA A 229 1.55 -5.13 -6.11
CA ALA A 229 1.68 -3.95 -6.97
C ALA A 229 0.32 -3.47 -7.51
N GLN A 230 -0.62 -4.37 -7.73
CA GLN A 230 -1.99 -4.07 -8.15
C GLN A 230 -2.95 -3.73 -6.99
N GLY A 231 -2.51 -3.79 -5.73
CA GLY A 231 -3.37 -3.58 -4.56
C GLY A 231 -4.38 -4.71 -4.30
N GLN A 232 -4.13 -5.92 -4.83
CA GLN A 232 -5.05 -7.07 -4.74
C GLN A 232 -4.68 -8.10 -3.67
N LEU A 233 -3.59 -7.87 -2.93
CA LEU A 233 -3.05 -8.86 -2.01
C LEU A 233 -4.07 -9.34 -0.95
N LEU A 234 -4.93 -8.45 -0.47
CA LEU A 234 -5.95 -8.77 0.54
C LEU A 234 -7.14 -9.56 -0.02
N ASP A 235 -7.42 -9.46 -1.32
CA ASP A 235 -8.54 -10.17 -1.95
C ASP A 235 -8.32 -11.69 -1.98
N ARG A 236 -7.06 -12.12 -1.94
CA ARG A 236 -6.67 -13.54 -1.92
C ARG A 236 -6.98 -14.23 -0.58
N TRP A 237 -7.12 -13.45 0.49
CA TRP A 237 -7.27 -13.96 1.86
C TRP A 237 -8.64 -13.70 2.47
N ARG A 238 -9.54 -13.11 1.70
CA ARG A 238 -10.96 -12.97 2.00
C ARG A 238 -11.77 -14.13 1.40
#